data_c245e31611cf8921dd9e7500a7682451
#
_entry.id   c245e31611cf8921dd9e7500a7682451
#
_cell.length_a   1.000
_cell.length_b   1.000
_cell.length_c   1.000
_cell.angle_alpha   90.00
_cell.angle_beta   90.00
_cell.angle_gamma   90.00
#
_symmetry.space_group_name_H-M   'P 1'
#
loop_
_entity.id
_entity.type
_entity.pdbx_description
1 polymer ?
#
loop_
_entity_poly.entity_id
_entity_poly.type
_entity_poly.pdbx_seq_one_letter_code
_entity_poly.pdbx_strand_id
1 'polypeptide(L)'
;MQTYVVGFAFSKERSHILLIKKLRPQWQKGCLNGIGGKIETGETPALAMRRECMEETGLTPEWQYRGVMSGTNGDGLPFECHIFYAYSDTIWEYAQNEDEPLGIYEVEKLNGIKMISNLRFLIPFGRFNDGTEFLRLEYA
;
A
#
# COMPACT_ATOMS: atom_id res chain seq x y z
N MET A 1 1.52 -15.16 -14.16
CA MET A 1 0.80 -14.37 -13.16
C MET A 1 1.63 -13.15 -12.78
N GLN A 2 1.01 -11.99 -12.75
CA GLN A 2 1.67 -10.78 -12.33
C GLN A 2 1.53 -10.65 -10.80
N THR A 3 2.63 -10.39 -10.09
CA THR A 3 2.62 -10.27 -8.63
C THR A 3 3.10 -8.90 -8.19
N TYR A 4 2.42 -8.36 -7.18
CA TYR A 4 2.64 -7.02 -6.65
C TYR A 4 2.70 -7.03 -5.14
N VAL A 5 3.23 -5.95 -4.58
CA VAL A 5 3.11 -5.64 -3.15
C VAL A 5 2.47 -4.27 -3.00
N VAL A 6 1.74 -4.07 -1.91
CA VAL A 6 1.25 -2.76 -1.49
C VAL A 6 1.38 -2.66 0.02
N GLY A 7 1.85 -1.51 0.49
CA GLY A 7 2.07 -1.27 1.90
C GLY A 7 1.39 -0.01 2.39
N PHE A 8 0.82 -0.11 3.59
CA PHE A 8 0.15 1.00 4.26
C PHE A 8 0.91 1.29 5.54
N ALA A 9 1.62 2.42 5.57
CA ALA A 9 2.40 2.84 6.73
C ALA A 9 1.63 3.89 7.51
N PHE A 10 1.23 3.52 8.72
CA PHE A 10 0.53 4.39 9.65
C PHE A 10 1.51 4.99 10.65
N SER A 11 1.13 6.13 11.24
CA SER A 11 1.78 6.59 12.45
C SER A 11 1.58 5.54 13.55
N LYS A 12 2.42 5.59 14.58
CA LYS A 12 2.37 4.61 15.67
C LYS A 12 0.99 4.54 16.32
N GLU A 13 0.30 5.67 16.45
CA GLU A 13 -1.05 5.73 17.04
C GLU A 13 -2.16 5.46 16.02
N ARG A 14 -1.78 5.21 14.75
CA ARG A 14 -2.72 4.91 13.67
C ARG A 14 -3.67 6.04 13.30
N SER A 15 -3.32 7.28 13.66
CA SER A 15 -4.12 8.46 13.32
C SER A 15 -3.79 9.03 11.94
N HIS A 16 -2.60 8.75 11.44
CA HIS A 16 -2.11 9.26 10.15
C HIS A 16 -1.57 8.13 9.30
N ILE A 17 -1.61 8.32 7.98
CA ILE A 17 -1.17 7.31 7.02
C ILE A 17 -0.42 7.98 5.88
N LEU A 18 0.68 7.33 5.46
CA LEU A 18 1.47 7.77 4.32
C LEU A 18 0.89 7.12 3.05
N LEU A 19 0.44 7.94 2.12
CA LEU A 19 -0.14 7.49 0.86
C LEU A 19 0.55 8.17 -0.31
N ILE A 20 0.44 7.55 -1.48
CA ILE A 20 1.00 8.07 -2.72
C ILE A 20 -0.14 8.44 -3.67
N LYS A 21 0.00 9.59 -4.33
CA LYS A 21 -0.96 9.99 -5.36
C LYS A 21 -0.47 9.47 -6.70
N LYS A 22 -1.23 8.56 -7.27
CA LYS A 22 -0.81 7.86 -8.49
C LYS A 22 -0.84 8.79 -9.71
N LEU A 23 0.18 8.70 -10.53
CA LEU A 23 0.24 9.34 -11.85
C LEU A 23 0.06 8.30 -12.96
N ARG A 24 0.31 7.04 -12.64
CA ARG A 24 0.21 5.89 -13.56
C ARG A 24 -0.10 4.62 -12.79
N PRO A 25 -0.70 3.59 -13.41
CA PRO A 25 -1.23 3.60 -14.79
C PRO A 25 -2.45 4.51 -14.91
N GLN A 26 -2.94 4.70 -16.14
CA GLN A 26 -4.01 5.67 -16.40
C GLN A 26 -5.26 5.48 -15.53
N TRP A 27 -5.65 4.24 -15.27
CA TRP A 27 -6.85 3.97 -14.45
C TRP A 27 -6.68 4.35 -12.97
N GLN A 28 -5.44 4.51 -12.49
CA GLN A 28 -5.17 4.94 -11.11
C GLN A 28 -4.86 6.44 -11.02
N LYS A 29 -4.68 7.11 -12.14
CA LYS A 29 -4.23 8.52 -12.16
C LYS A 29 -5.12 9.42 -11.30
N GLY A 30 -4.48 10.15 -10.38
CA GLY A 30 -5.15 11.06 -9.46
C GLY A 30 -5.70 10.40 -8.21
N CYS A 31 -5.61 9.07 -8.09
CA CYS A 31 -6.09 8.34 -6.92
C CYS A 31 -4.98 8.15 -5.89
N LEU A 32 -5.34 8.23 -4.62
CA LEU A 32 -4.44 7.81 -3.55
C LEU A 32 -4.36 6.28 -3.51
N ASN A 33 -3.19 5.77 -3.20
CA ASN A 33 -2.94 4.33 -3.01
C ASN A 33 -1.84 4.15 -1.96
N GLY A 34 -1.62 2.91 -1.55
CA GLY A 34 -0.47 2.56 -0.71
C GLY A 34 0.82 2.54 -1.54
N ILE A 35 1.93 2.38 -0.85
CA ILE A 35 3.24 2.31 -1.45
C ILE A 35 3.48 0.89 -1.96
N GLY A 36 4.04 0.73 -3.15
CA GLY A 36 4.31 -0.60 -3.66
C GLY A 36 4.63 -0.64 -5.13
N GLY A 37 4.64 -1.84 -5.67
CA GLY A 37 4.95 -2.08 -7.08
C GLY A 37 5.07 -3.56 -7.39
N LYS A 38 5.70 -3.87 -8.50
CA LYS A 38 5.88 -5.25 -8.95
C LYS A 38 6.94 -5.97 -8.14
N ILE A 39 6.70 -7.25 -7.86
CA ILE A 39 7.73 -8.14 -7.32
C ILE A 39 8.65 -8.54 -8.46
N GLU A 40 9.94 -8.33 -8.28
CA GLU A 40 10.94 -8.70 -9.28
C GLU A 40 11.32 -10.18 -9.16
N THR A 41 11.82 -10.73 -10.27
CA THR A 41 12.27 -12.12 -10.30
C THR A 41 13.28 -12.39 -9.19
N GLY A 42 13.04 -13.42 -8.39
CA GLY A 42 13.91 -13.80 -7.30
C GLY A 42 13.64 -13.10 -5.98
N GLU A 43 12.74 -12.12 -5.95
CA GLU A 43 12.35 -11.47 -4.70
C GLU A 43 11.22 -12.21 -3.99
N THR A 44 11.27 -12.24 -2.66
CA THR A 44 10.09 -12.58 -1.85
C THR A 44 9.20 -11.34 -1.76
N PRO A 45 7.91 -11.49 -1.43
CA PRO A 45 7.04 -10.34 -1.21
C PRO A 45 7.61 -9.36 -0.17
N ALA A 46 8.17 -9.87 0.93
CA ALA A 46 8.73 -9.03 1.98
C ALA A 46 9.91 -8.19 1.48
N LEU A 47 10.80 -8.79 0.68
CA LEU A 47 11.94 -8.06 0.10
C LEU A 47 11.46 -7.01 -0.90
N ALA A 48 10.46 -7.34 -1.72
CA ALA A 48 9.90 -6.41 -2.68
C ALA A 48 9.27 -5.20 -1.96
N MET A 49 8.52 -5.44 -0.88
CA MET A 49 7.91 -4.35 -0.12
C MET A 49 8.97 -3.42 0.48
N ARG A 50 10.02 -3.99 1.03
CA ARG A 50 11.11 -3.21 1.59
C ARG A 50 11.82 -2.37 0.52
N ARG A 51 12.11 -2.97 -0.64
CA ARG A 51 12.75 -2.28 -1.76
C ARG A 51 11.90 -1.13 -2.29
N GLU A 52 10.62 -1.40 -2.57
CA GLU A 52 9.71 -0.37 -3.09
C GLU A 52 9.57 0.80 -2.13
N CYS A 53 9.44 0.53 -0.84
CA CYS A 53 9.34 1.59 0.17
C CYS A 53 10.61 2.44 0.21
N MET A 54 11.77 1.80 0.19
CA MET A 54 13.04 2.51 0.18
C MET A 54 13.20 3.38 -1.06
N GLU A 55 12.87 2.85 -2.24
CA GLU A 55 12.96 3.59 -3.49
C GLU A 55 12.05 4.83 -3.50
N GLU A 56 10.81 4.67 -3.04
CA GLU A 56 9.81 5.74 -3.11
C GLU A 56 9.95 6.74 -1.98
N THR A 57 10.25 6.29 -0.76
CA THR A 57 10.15 7.12 0.44
C THR A 57 11.44 7.27 1.25
N GLY A 58 12.42 6.43 1.01
CA GLY A 58 13.64 6.39 1.83
C GLY A 58 13.46 5.76 3.19
N LEU A 59 12.28 5.24 3.51
CA LEU A 59 11.99 4.65 4.81
C LEU A 59 12.16 3.14 4.83
N THR A 60 12.45 2.61 6.02
CA THR A 60 12.59 1.16 6.25
C THR A 60 11.80 0.74 7.49
N PRO A 61 10.47 0.97 7.51
CA PRO A 61 9.68 0.55 8.66
C PRO A 61 9.60 -0.98 8.73
N GLU A 62 9.18 -1.49 9.88
CA GLU A 62 8.96 -2.91 10.05
C GLU A 62 7.63 -3.31 9.42
N TRP A 63 7.68 -3.91 8.23
CA TRP A 63 6.50 -4.34 7.51
C TRP A 63 5.95 -5.66 8.04
N GLN A 64 4.63 -5.70 8.25
CA GLN A 64 3.89 -6.90 8.66
C GLN A 64 3.05 -7.38 7.49
N TYR A 65 3.21 -8.64 7.10
CA TYR A 65 2.42 -9.25 6.04
C TYR A 65 1.04 -9.62 6.59
N ARG A 66 -0.01 -8.98 6.08
CA ARG A 66 -1.35 -9.13 6.66
C ARG A 66 -2.46 -9.38 5.65
N GLY A 67 -2.14 -9.60 4.40
CA GLY A 67 -3.20 -9.87 3.44
C GLY A 67 -2.73 -10.19 2.05
N VAL A 68 -3.67 -10.70 1.25
CA VAL A 68 -3.45 -10.95 -0.17
C VAL A 68 -4.73 -10.66 -0.93
N MET A 69 -4.56 -10.00 -2.07
CA MET A 69 -5.63 -9.79 -3.05
C MET A 69 -5.29 -10.58 -4.29
N SER A 70 -6.30 -11.22 -4.88
CA SER A 70 -6.13 -11.94 -6.14
C SER A 70 -7.33 -11.72 -7.04
N GLY A 71 -7.13 -11.90 -8.33
CA GLY A 71 -8.20 -11.74 -9.30
C GLY A 71 -7.69 -11.72 -10.71
N THR A 72 -8.52 -11.18 -11.60
CA THR A 72 -8.20 -11.02 -13.00
C THR A 72 -8.18 -9.54 -13.32
N ASN A 73 -7.11 -9.05 -13.97
CA ASN A 73 -7.00 -7.65 -14.33
C ASN A 73 -7.86 -7.32 -15.57
N GLY A 74 -7.84 -6.05 -15.98
CA GLY A 74 -8.61 -5.58 -17.13
C GLY A 74 -8.29 -6.27 -18.45
N ASP A 75 -7.12 -6.89 -18.57
CA ASP A 75 -6.68 -7.63 -19.76
C ASP A 75 -6.99 -9.12 -19.67
N GLY A 76 -7.74 -9.54 -18.66
CA GLY A 76 -8.08 -10.95 -18.48
C GLY A 76 -6.94 -11.80 -17.90
N LEU A 77 -5.89 -11.18 -17.37
CA LEU A 77 -4.74 -11.88 -16.82
C LEU A 77 -4.85 -11.98 -15.29
N PRO A 78 -4.46 -13.12 -14.72
CA PRO A 78 -4.48 -13.27 -13.27
C PRO A 78 -3.41 -12.40 -12.61
N PHE A 79 -3.74 -11.86 -11.43
CA PHE A 79 -2.80 -11.11 -10.62
C PHE A 79 -2.92 -11.50 -9.15
N GLU A 80 -1.86 -11.21 -8.40
CA GLU A 80 -1.84 -11.38 -6.96
C GLU A 80 -1.10 -10.19 -6.36
N CYS A 81 -1.65 -9.59 -5.31
CA CYS A 81 -1.03 -8.48 -4.60
C CYS A 81 -0.92 -8.82 -3.12
N HIS A 82 0.29 -8.78 -2.59
CA HIS A 82 0.57 -9.04 -1.18
C HIS A 82 0.49 -7.73 -0.41
N ILE A 83 -0.24 -7.73 0.71
CA ILE A 83 -0.59 -6.54 1.47
C ILE A 83 0.19 -6.49 2.77
N PHE A 84 0.84 -5.35 3.02
CA PHE A 84 1.67 -5.12 4.19
C PHE A 84 1.22 -3.89 4.96
N TYR A 85 1.43 -3.92 6.27
CA TYR A 85 1.14 -2.81 7.17
C TYR A 85 2.35 -2.53 8.04
N ALA A 86 2.57 -1.24 8.34
CA ALA A 86 3.61 -0.81 9.26
C ALA A 86 3.07 0.31 10.14
N TYR A 87 3.59 0.40 11.37
CA TYR A 87 3.15 1.38 12.36
C TYR A 87 4.39 2.04 12.94
N SER A 88 4.71 3.23 12.47
CA SER A 88 5.95 3.91 12.83
C SER A 88 5.83 5.40 12.63
N ASP A 89 6.29 6.18 13.61
CA ASP A 89 6.33 7.62 13.48
C ASP A 89 7.46 8.10 12.55
N THR A 90 8.32 7.18 12.08
CA THR A 90 9.29 7.53 11.04
C THR A 90 8.63 7.94 9.72
N ILE A 91 7.32 7.68 9.54
CA ILE A 91 6.62 8.14 8.33
C ILE A 91 6.77 9.64 8.13
N TRP A 92 6.87 10.42 9.21
CA TRP A 92 7.03 11.88 9.12
C TRP A 92 8.35 12.31 8.50
N GLU A 93 9.32 11.38 8.39
CA GLU A 93 10.65 11.65 7.84
C GLU A 93 10.79 11.21 6.38
N TYR A 94 9.67 10.95 5.70
CA TYR A 94 9.72 10.48 4.33
C TYR A 94 10.40 11.50 3.40
N ALA A 95 11.05 10.98 2.35
CA ALA A 95 11.62 11.77 1.27
C ALA A 95 10.82 11.56 0.00
N GLN A 96 10.64 12.61 -0.78
CA GLN A 96 9.95 12.55 -2.07
C GLN A 96 10.97 12.13 -3.13
N ASN A 97 11.27 10.83 -3.19
CA ASN A 97 12.33 10.30 -4.05
C ASN A 97 11.95 10.11 -5.51
N GLU A 98 10.66 9.92 -5.78
CA GLU A 98 10.15 9.70 -7.13
C GLU A 98 9.11 10.75 -7.49
N ASP A 99 8.52 10.69 -8.69
CA ASP A 99 7.64 11.74 -9.19
C ASP A 99 6.20 11.67 -8.69
N GLU A 100 5.72 10.49 -8.27
CA GLU A 100 4.37 10.37 -7.72
C GLU A 100 4.32 10.98 -6.32
N PRO A 101 3.48 12.02 -6.11
CA PRO A 101 3.49 12.75 -4.84
C PRO A 101 3.12 11.90 -3.63
N LEU A 102 3.93 11.99 -2.59
CA LEU A 102 3.65 11.40 -1.30
C LEU A 102 2.97 12.42 -0.39
N GLY A 103 2.16 11.94 0.54
CA GLY A 103 1.56 12.79 1.55
C GLY A 103 1.13 12.00 2.76
N ILE A 104 1.06 12.68 3.90
CA ILE A 104 0.54 12.08 5.12
C ILE A 104 -0.83 12.67 5.38
N TYR A 105 -1.80 11.80 5.60
CA TYR A 105 -3.21 12.16 5.73
C TYR A 105 -3.75 11.70 7.07
N GLU A 106 -4.61 12.52 7.66
CA GLU A 106 -5.36 12.07 8.83
C GLU A 106 -6.37 11.02 8.37
N VAL A 107 -6.33 9.84 8.97
CA VAL A 107 -7.19 8.72 8.56
C VAL A 107 -8.67 9.11 8.64
N GLU A 108 -9.06 9.84 9.67
CA GLU A 108 -10.45 10.25 9.87
C GLU A 108 -10.95 11.27 8.85
N LYS A 109 -10.04 11.89 8.09
CA LYS A 109 -10.38 12.92 7.09
C LYS A 109 -10.25 12.43 5.65
N LEU A 110 -10.14 11.14 5.44
CA LEU A 110 -10.01 10.55 4.10
C LEU A 110 -11.35 10.48 3.34
N ASN A 111 -12.45 10.65 4.01
CA ASN A 111 -13.78 10.61 3.39
C ASN A 111 -13.89 11.67 2.30
N GLY A 112 -14.31 11.26 1.10
CA GLY A 112 -14.47 12.15 -0.04
C GLY A 112 -13.20 12.36 -0.87
N ILE A 113 -12.05 11.85 -0.44
CA ILE A 113 -10.82 11.95 -1.22
C ILE A 113 -10.77 10.80 -2.21
N LYS A 114 -10.40 11.11 -3.46
CA LYS A 114 -10.31 10.11 -4.52
C LYS A 114 -9.19 9.11 -4.21
N MET A 115 -9.53 7.83 -4.16
CA MET A 115 -8.58 6.76 -3.88
C MET A 115 -8.98 5.48 -4.62
N ILE A 116 -8.03 4.56 -4.73
CA ILE A 116 -8.29 3.22 -5.25
C ILE A 116 -9.38 2.58 -4.38
N SER A 117 -10.40 2.00 -5.01
CA SER A 117 -11.63 1.58 -4.33
C SER A 117 -11.44 0.60 -3.17
N ASN A 118 -10.43 -0.29 -3.26
CA ASN A 118 -10.19 -1.26 -2.20
C ASN A 118 -9.61 -0.64 -0.93
N LEU A 119 -9.10 0.60 -0.99
CA LEU A 119 -8.57 1.28 0.19
C LEU A 119 -9.66 1.47 1.27
N ARG A 120 -10.94 1.52 0.87
CA ARG A 120 -12.04 1.60 1.83
C ARG A 120 -12.12 0.39 2.77
N PHE A 121 -11.52 -0.73 2.36
CA PHE A 121 -11.41 -1.93 3.21
C PHE A 121 -10.03 -2.04 3.83
N LEU A 122 -8.99 -1.75 3.05
CA LEU A 122 -7.60 -1.95 3.47
C LEU A 122 -7.16 -0.97 4.56
N ILE A 123 -7.60 0.28 4.49
CA ILE A 123 -7.21 1.27 5.49
C ILE A 123 -7.88 0.99 6.84
N PRO A 124 -9.21 0.78 6.93
CA PRO A 124 -9.82 0.40 8.21
C PRO A 124 -9.26 -0.90 8.78
N PHE A 125 -8.99 -1.91 7.94
CA PHE A 125 -8.37 -3.14 8.40
C PHE A 125 -7.02 -2.86 9.07
N GLY A 126 -6.17 -2.05 8.41
CA GLY A 126 -4.87 -1.69 8.96
C GLY A 126 -4.98 -0.91 10.26
N ARG A 127 -5.98 -0.04 10.37
CA ARG A 127 -6.19 0.78 11.56
C ARG A 127 -6.66 -0.03 12.76
N PHE A 128 -7.54 -1.01 12.56
CA PHE A 128 -8.25 -1.68 13.64
C PHE A 128 -7.85 -3.13 13.91
N ASN A 129 -6.99 -3.74 13.10
CA ASN A 129 -6.58 -5.12 13.34
C ASN A 129 -5.74 -5.23 14.62
N ASP A 130 -5.79 -6.42 15.25
CA ASP A 130 -5.08 -6.71 16.50
C ASP A 130 -3.73 -7.40 16.29
N GLY A 131 -3.27 -7.53 15.05
CA GLY A 131 -2.01 -8.19 14.71
C GLY A 131 -2.12 -9.69 14.52
N THR A 132 -3.31 -10.28 14.70
CA THR A 132 -3.54 -11.73 14.51
C THR A 132 -4.35 -12.04 13.27
N GLU A 133 -4.95 -11.02 12.64
CA GLU A 133 -5.85 -11.18 11.51
C GLU A 133 -5.09 -11.16 10.18
N PHE A 134 -5.64 -11.88 9.20
CA PHE A 134 -5.12 -11.91 7.83
C PHE A 134 -6.27 -11.71 6.85
N LEU A 135 -6.15 -10.73 5.96
CA LEU A 135 -7.20 -10.33 5.02
C LEU A 135 -7.01 -11.02 3.67
N ARG A 136 -8.11 -11.59 3.14
CA ARG A 136 -8.12 -12.11 1.77
C ARG A 136 -9.20 -11.41 0.98
N LEU A 137 -8.83 -10.86 -0.18
CA LEU A 137 -9.76 -10.25 -1.11
C LEU A 137 -9.65 -10.94 -2.45
N GLU A 138 -10.79 -11.34 -3.01
CA GLU A 138 -10.85 -11.95 -4.33
C GLU A 138 -11.75 -11.12 -5.24
N TYR A 139 -11.26 -10.85 -6.44
CA TYR A 139 -12.01 -10.16 -7.48
C TYR A 139 -12.47 -11.18 -8.50
N ALA A 140 -13.76 -11.17 -8.77
CA ALA A 140 -14.36 -12.08 -9.74
C ALA A 140 -13.94 -11.74 -11.18
#